data_e9f968dd3f75f7252b7661553ffad743
#
_entry.id   e9f968dd3f75f7252b7661553ffad743
#
_cell.length_a   1.000
_cell.length_b   1.000
_cell.length_c   1.000
_cell.angle_alpha   90.00
_cell.angle_beta   90.00
_cell.angle_gamma   90.00
#
_symmetry.space_group_name_H-M   'P 1'
#
loop_
_entity.id
_entity.type
_entity.pdbx_description
1 polymer ?
#
loop_
_entity_poly.entity_id
_entity_poly.type
_entity_poly.pdbx_seq_one_letter_code
_entity_poly.pdbx_strand_id
1 'polypeptide(L)'
;ALLKTDATNLYNAWNSSYKGGESYASLFKAHSGSPYASALSCVEEIVDKCAEIANEVGTAKIGDPYNLYKAGNTEELYAVESWYSWHSRDDYTNNIYSIRNAYYGSLDGNINANSLSTVIAGANSSLDTKIKNAIQKAAKAIQDIPQPFRNHIPSNETVAAMDACAELESILKNDLKSYIANNSNNINTDAVLNPVVTQYVDAVVVPTYKSLKEKNDALY
;
A
#
# COMPACT_ATOMS: atom_id res chain seq x y z
N ALA A 1 -22.96 12.95 -4.17
CA ALA A 1 -22.48 14.32 -3.84
C ALA A 1 -21.30 14.29 -2.85
N LEU A 2 -21.43 13.66 -1.68
CA LEU A 2 -20.36 13.65 -0.64
C LEU A 2 -19.06 13.03 -1.16
N LEU A 3 -19.10 11.81 -1.66
CA LEU A 3 -17.93 11.09 -2.18
C LEU A 3 -17.18 11.87 -3.27
N LYS A 4 -17.92 12.56 -4.18
CA LYS A 4 -17.32 13.44 -5.18
C LYS A 4 -16.56 14.59 -4.54
N THR A 5 -17.14 15.22 -3.53
CA THR A 5 -16.51 16.32 -2.79
C THR A 5 -15.23 15.84 -2.09
N ASP A 6 -15.29 14.70 -1.41
CA ASP A 6 -14.16 14.13 -0.67
C ASP A 6 -13.01 13.74 -1.62
N ALA A 7 -13.33 13.07 -2.74
CA ALA A 7 -12.34 12.72 -3.77
C ALA A 7 -11.68 13.97 -4.38
N THR A 8 -12.48 15.02 -4.62
CA THR A 8 -11.97 16.32 -5.13
C THR A 8 -11.07 16.99 -4.11
N ASN A 9 -11.48 17.04 -2.84
CA ASN A 9 -10.69 17.65 -1.76
C ASN A 9 -9.36 16.92 -1.57
N LEU A 10 -9.38 15.59 -1.59
CA LEU A 10 -8.17 14.77 -1.47
C LEU A 10 -7.20 15.00 -2.64
N TYR A 11 -7.71 15.00 -3.88
CA TYR A 11 -6.90 15.31 -5.05
C TYR A 11 -6.31 16.73 -4.97
N ASN A 12 -7.11 17.72 -4.60
CA ASN A 12 -6.64 19.11 -4.49
C ASN A 12 -5.60 19.27 -3.39
N ALA A 13 -5.75 18.59 -2.25
CA ALA A 13 -4.76 18.61 -1.17
C ALA A 13 -3.39 18.09 -1.65
N TRP A 14 -3.38 17.05 -2.46
CA TRP A 14 -2.14 16.52 -3.02
C TRP A 14 -1.59 17.35 -4.18
N ASN A 15 -2.44 17.86 -5.07
CA ASN A 15 -2.02 18.45 -6.35
C ASN A 15 -1.93 19.98 -6.36
N SER A 16 -2.73 20.66 -5.55
CA SER A 16 -2.91 22.11 -5.66
C SER A 16 -2.60 22.87 -4.39
N SER A 17 -3.27 22.54 -3.28
CA SER A 17 -3.11 23.25 -2.00
C SER A 17 -3.53 22.38 -0.83
N TYR A 18 -2.70 22.32 0.19
CA TYR A 18 -2.97 21.66 1.46
C TYR A 18 -3.03 22.68 2.59
N LYS A 19 -4.16 22.74 3.29
CA LYS A 19 -4.41 23.67 4.42
C LYS A 19 -4.09 25.14 4.09
N GLY A 20 -4.38 25.58 2.86
CA GLY A 20 -4.14 26.95 2.41
C GLY A 20 -2.71 27.29 2.02
N GLY A 21 -1.80 26.31 2.06
CA GLY A 21 -0.40 26.44 1.63
C GLY A 21 -0.11 25.71 0.32
N GLU A 22 1.11 25.27 0.16
CA GLU A 22 1.54 24.45 -0.99
C GLU A 22 0.81 23.10 -1.02
N SER A 23 0.85 22.43 -2.18
CA SER A 23 0.32 21.08 -2.29
C SER A 23 1.10 20.09 -1.41
N TYR A 24 0.41 19.06 -0.92
CA TYR A 24 1.07 18.03 -0.12
C TYR A 24 2.17 17.31 -0.93
N ALA A 25 1.97 17.14 -2.25
CA ALA A 25 2.98 16.62 -3.16
C ALA A 25 4.27 17.48 -3.17
N SER A 26 4.14 18.82 -3.19
CA SER A 26 5.30 19.72 -3.10
C SER A 26 6.00 19.59 -1.76
N LEU A 27 5.26 19.60 -0.65
CA LEU A 27 5.81 19.46 0.71
C LEU A 27 6.54 18.11 0.88
N PHE A 28 5.93 17.02 0.40
CA PHE A 28 6.51 15.69 0.50
C PHE A 28 7.79 15.56 -0.34
N LYS A 29 7.80 16.10 -1.56
CA LYS A 29 8.98 16.09 -2.44
C LYS A 29 10.09 17.04 -1.95
N ALA A 30 9.74 18.15 -1.34
CA ALA A 30 10.72 19.09 -0.79
C ALA A 30 11.38 18.58 0.50
N HIS A 31 10.65 17.80 1.31
CA HIS A 31 11.08 17.23 2.61
C HIS A 31 12.04 18.12 3.41
N SER A 32 11.76 19.42 3.43
CA SER A 32 12.63 20.46 4.03
C SER A 32 12.18 20.93 5.41
N GLY A 33 11.21 20.23 6.03
CA GLY A 33 10.64 20.61 7.32
C GLY A 33 9.73 19.55 7.92
N SER A 34 9.06 19.87 9.02
CA SER A 34 8.12 18.95 9.65
C SER A 34 6.89 18.71 8.75
N PRO A 35 6.39 17.47 8.64
CA PRO A 35 6.85 16.24 9.33
C PRO A 35 8.04 15.55 8.65
N TYR A 36 8.43 15.93 7.44
CA TYR A 36 9.47 15.28 6.66
C TYR A 36 10.71 16.19 6.55
N ALA A 37 11.82 15.77 7.14
CA ALA A 37 13.06 16.54 7.17
C ALA A 37 14.17 15.98 6.25
N SER A 38 13.89 14.90 5.51
CA SER A 38 14.81 14.24 4.58
C SER A 38 14.06 13.30 3.64
N ALA A 39 14.66 12.94 2.51
CA ALA A 39 14.11 11.90 1.65
C ALA A 39 13.99 10.54 2.38
N LEU A 40 14.91 10.25 3.30
CA LEU A 40 14.82 9.06 4.14
C LEU A 40 13.52 9.03 4.94
N SER A 41 13.15 10.13 5.62
CA SER A 41 11.90 10.16 6.39
C SER A 41 10.66 9.97 5.52
N CYS A 42 10.67 10.44 4.28
CA CYS A 42 9.61 10.16 3.33
C CYS A 42 9.53 8.67 2.93
N VAL A 43 10.69 8.05 2.66
CA VAL A 43 10.75 6.63 2.30
C VAL A 43 10.35 5.73 3.47
N GLU A 44 10.78 6.06 4.69
CA GLU A 44 10.35 5.35 5.90
C GLU A 44 8.83 5.42 6.08
N GLU A 45 8.21 6.58 5.87
CA GLU A 45 6.74 6.72 5.90
C GLU A 45 6.07 5.87 4.81
N ILE A 46 6.60 5.85 3.59
CA ILE A 46 6.07 4.98 2.52
C ILE A 46 6.12 3.51 2.94
N VAL A 47 7.25 3.05 3.49
CA VAL A 47 7.43 1.66 3.92
C VAL A 47 6.50 1.33 5.09
N ASP A 48 6.39 2.23 6.08
CA ASP A 48 5.48 2.05 7.22
C ASP A 48 4.03 1.94 6.76
N LYS A 49 3.57 2.80 5.84
CA LYS A 49 2.21 2.71 5.31
C LYS A 49 1.99 1.46 4.47
N CYS A 50 2.97 0.99 3.73
CA CYS A 50 2.90 -0.30 3.05
C CYS A 50 2.74 -1.46 4.05
N ALA A 51 3.48 -1.43 5.16
CA ALA A 51 3.37 -2.45 6.20
C ALA A 51 2.01 -2.37 6.94
N GLU A 52 1.51 -1.16 7.23
CA GLU A 52 0.17 -0.96 7.80
C GLU A 52 -0.92 -1.54 6.89
N ILE A 53 -0.84 -1.32 5.56
CA ILE A 53 -1.79 -1.90 4.60
C ILE A 53 -1.76 -3.44 4.66
N ALA A 54 -0.58 -4.05 4.66
CA ALA A 54 -0.46 -5.51 4.76
C ALA A 54 -1.06 -6.04 6.06
N ASN A 55 -0.79 -5.38 7.18
CA ASN A 55 -1.38 -5.69 8.48
C ASN A 55 -2.90 -5.56 8.46
N GLU A 56 -3.43 -4.43 8.02
CA GLU A 56 -4.87 -4.17 7.97
C GLU A 56 -5.62 -5.21 7.13
N VAL A 57 -5.07 -5.57 5.96
CA VAL A 57 -5.67 -6.61 5.12
C VAL A 57 -5.69 -7.94 5.83
N GLY A 58 -4.57 -8.35 6.41
CA GLY A 58 -4.45 -9.66 7.09
C GLY A 58 -5.24 -9.76 8.38
N THR A 59 -5.20 -8.72 9.23
CA THR A 59 -5.77 -8.77 10.58
C THR A 59 -7.20 -8.26 10.66
N ALA A 60 -7.51 -7.10 10.04
CA ALA A 60 -8.83 -6.51 10.13
C ALA A 60 -9.76 -6.99 9.02
N LYS A 61 -9.36 -6.81 7.74
CA LYS A 61 -10.26 -7.08 6.62
C LYS A 61 -10.56 -8.58 6.42
N ILE A 62 -9.58 -9.44 6.62
CA ILE A 62 -9.72 -10.90 6.51
C ILE A 62 -9.84 -11.53 7.90
N GLY A 63 -9.00 -11.11 8.84
CA GLY A 63 -8.87 -11.73 10.16
C GLY A 63 -10.07 -11.48 11.07
N ASP A 64 -10.66 -10.28 11.10
CA ASP A 64 -11.81 -10.02 11.97
C ASP A 64 -13.02 -10.90 11.62
N PRO A 65 -13.47 -11.01 10.34
CA PRO A 65 -14.52 -11.97 9.97
C PRO A 65 -14.17 -13.40 10.35
N TYR A 66 -12.91 -13.83 10.09
CA TYR A 66 -12.46 -15.18 10.45
C TYR A 66 -12.50 -15.44 11.97
N ASN A 67 -12.02 -14.49 12.78
CA ASN A 67 -11.99 -14.61 14.22
C ASN A 67 -13.40 -14.62 14.82
N LEU A 68 -14.33 -13.81 14.30
CA LEU A 68 -15.75 -13.85 14.67
C LEU A 68 -16.36 -15.21 14.37
N TYR A 69 -16.10 -15.77 13.17
CA TYR A 69 -16.54 -17.12 12.84
C TYR A 69 -15.99 -18.16 13.83
N LYS A 70 -14.68 -18.12 14.12
CA LYS A 70 -14.03 -19.04 15.06
C LYS A 70 -14.59 -18.94 16.47
N ALA A 71 -15.05 -17.77 16.89
CA ALA A 71 -15.71 -17.53 18.17
C ALA A 71 -17.18 -17.99 18.18
N GLY A 72 -17.71 -18.49 17.07
CA GLY A 72 -19.12 -18.86 16.94
C GLY A 72 -20.08 -17.66 16.93
N ASN A 73 -19.58 -16.49 16.55
CA ASN A 73 -20.39 -15.28 16.42
C ASN A 73 -21.08 -15.28 15.05
N THR A 74 -22.38 -15.07 15.03
CA THR A 74 -23.19 -15.08 13.79
C THR A 74 -23.11 -13.76 13.01
N GLU A 75 -22.33 -12.79 13.49
CA GLU A 75 -22.16 -11.48 12.85
C GLU A 75 -20.92 -11.42 11.95
N GLU A 76 -20.16 -12.53 11.79
CA GLU A 76 -18.96 -12.60 10.98
C GLU A 76 -19.16 -12.11 9.55
N LEU A 77 -20.34 -12.36 8.99
CA LEU A 77 -20.70 -11.92 7.64
C LEU A 77 -20.77 -10.40 7.50
N TYR A 78 -21.18 -9.70 8.55
CA TYR A 78 -21.33 -8.24 8.52
C TYR A 78 -20.03 -7.49 8.74
N ALA A 79 -18.99 -8.18 9.21
CA ALA A 79 -17.64 -7.64 9.33
C ALA A 79 -16.89 -7.61 7.98
N VAL A 80 -17.43 -8.27 6.94
CA VAL A 80 -16.81 -8.31 5.61
C VAL A 80 -17.01 -6.98 4.87
N GLU A 81 -15.91 -6.35 4.48
CA GLU A 81 -15.93 -5.17 3.59
C GLU A 81 -16.49 -5.56 2.21
N SER A 82 -17.14 -4.61 1.52
CA SER A 82 -17.78 -4.84 0.21
C SER A 82 -18.85 -5.95 0.22
N TRP A 83 -19.53 -6.08 1.35
CA TRP A 83 -20.51 -7.14 1.60
C TRP A 83 -21.61 -7.23 0.53
N TYR A 84 -22.13 -6.08 0.08
CA TYR A 84 -23.20 -6.01 -0.91
C TYR A 84 -22.73 -6.27 -2.34
N SER A 85 -21.52 -5.84 -2.70
CA SER A 85 -20.98 -5.94 -4.06
C SER A 85 -20.24 -7.24 -4.33
N TRP A 86 -19.89 -8.00 -3.27
CA TRP A 86 -19.12 -9.26 -3.31
C TRP A 86 -17.69 -9.12 -3.87
N HIS A 87 -17.13 -7.91 -3.83
CA HIS A 87 -15.83 -7.58 -4.39
C HIS A 87 -14.69 -7.61 -3.36
N SER A 88 -14.94 -8.08 -2.12
CA SER A 88 -13.96 -8.06 -1.02
C SER A 88 -12.60 -8.63 -1.43
N ARG A 89 -12.58 -9.78 -2.13
CA ARG A 89 -11.34 -10.40 -2.60
C ARG A 89 -10.56 -9.49 -3.57
N ASP A 90 -11.25 -8.85 -4.50
CA ASP A 90 -10.64 -7.97 -5.49
C ASP A 90 -10.14 -6.68 -4.79
N ASP A 91 -10.91 -6.14 -3.85
CA ASP A 91 -10.54 -4.97 -3.06
C ASP A 91 -9.28 -5.24 -2.22
N TYR A 92 -9.23 -6.38 -1.53
CA TYR A 92 -8.07 -6.77 -0.72
C TYR A 92 -6.83 -7.05 -1.58
N THR A 93 -7.00 -7.68 -2.74
CA THR A 93 -5.91 -7.84 -3.72
C THR A 93 -5.37 -6.49 -4.19
N ASN A 94 -6.25 -5.52 -4.47
CA ASN A 94 -5.86 -4.18 -4.88
C ASN A 94 -5.14 -3.41 -3.76
N ASN A 95 -5.48 -3.66 -2.48
CA ASN A 95 -4.71 -3.13 -1.36
C ASN A 95 -3.25 -3.63 -1.40
N ILE A 96 -3.03 -4.92 -1.64
CA ILE A 96 -1.66 -5.45 -1.80
C ILE A 96 -0.97 -4.90 -3.05
N TYR A 97 -1.70 -4.71 -4.16
CA TYR A 97 -1.13 -4.07 -5.35
C TYR A 97 -0.79 -2.59 -5.12
N SER A 98 -1.42 -1.89 -4.18
CA SER A 98 -0.97 -0.54 -3.81
C SER A 98 0.42 -0.55 -3.16
N ILE A 99 0.75 -1.59 -2.37
CA ILE A 99 2.11 -1.82 -1.85
C ILE A 99 3.09 -2.06 -3.00
N ARG A 100 2.73 -2.92 -3.96
CA ARG A 100 3.54 -3.15 -5.16
C ARG A 100 3.80 -1.85 -5.90
N ASN A 101 2.77 -1.06 -6.14
CA ASN A 101 2.87 0.18 -6.89
C ASN A 101 3.78 1.19 -6.19
N ALA A 102 3.72 1.31 -4.86
CA ALA A 102 4.62 2.14 -4.08
C ALA A 102 6.07 1.65 -4.18
N TYR A 103 6.31 0.33 -4.08
CA TYR A 103 7.64 -0.27 -4.16
C TYR A 103 8.23 -0.21 -5.57
N TYR A 104 7.41 -0.35 -6.63
CA TYR A 104 7.84 -0.32 -8.04
C TYR A 104 7.87 1.09 -8.62
N GLY A 105 7.29 2.09 -7.96
CA GLY A 105 7.21 3.47 -8.45
C GLY A 105 6.34 3.61 -9.71
N SER A 106 5.32 2.77 -9.89
CA SER A 106 4.44 2.77 -11.06
C SER A 106 3.07 2.17 -10.78
N LEU A 107 2.06 2.49 -11.57
CA LEU A 107 0.71 1.92 -11.49
C LEU A 107 0.47 0.75 -12.46
N ASP A 108 1.35 0.55 -13.42
CA ASP A 108 1.22 -0.44 -14.50
C ASP A 108 1.85 -1.81 -14.14
N GLY A 109 2.45 -1.93 -12.97
CA GLY A 109 3.12 -3.14 -12.49
C GLY A 109 4.55 -3.33 -13.03
N ASN A 110 5.08 -2.39 -13.80
CA ASN A 110 6.47 -2.37 -14.22
C ASN A 110 7.35 -1.69 -13.17
N ILE A 111 8.60 -2.11 -13.04
CA ILE A 111 9.54 -1.49 -12.12
C ILE A 111 10.16 -0.26 -12.78
N ASN A 112 9.98 0.89 -12.13
CA ASN A 112 10.59 2.14 -12.62
C ASN A 112 12.08 2.22 -12.23
N ALA A 113 12.88 2.87 -13.06
CA ALA A 113 14.31 3.07 -12.79
C ALA A 113 14.57 3.88 -11.49
N ASN A 114 13.67 4.78 -11.13
CA ASN A 114 13.71 5.57 -9.89
C ASN A 114 12.84 5.00 -8.77
N SER A 115 12.65 3.68 -8.72
CA SER A 115 11.84 3.03 -7.70
C SER A 115 12.66 2.56 -6.50
N LEU A 116 11.98 2.34 -5.38
CA LEU A 116 12.61 1.73 -4.21
C LEU A 116 13.13 0.32 -4.54
N SER A 117 12.38 -0.46 -5.33
CA SER A 117 12.83 -1.76 -5.84
C SER A 117 14.16 -1.68 -6.58
N THR A 118 14.36 -0.70 -7.46
CA THR A 118 15.61 -0.54 -8.20
C THR A 118 16.78 -0.19 -7.27
N VAL A 119 16.57 0.69 -6.29
CA VAL A 119 17.58 1.03 -5.28
C VAL A 119 17.97 -0.19 -4.45
N ILE A 120 16.98 -0.92 -3.94
CA ILE A 120 17.24 -2.13 -3.13
C ILE A 120 17.88 -3.22 -3.97
N ALA A 121 17.44 -3.47 -5.20
CA ALA A 121 18.04 -4.47 -6.10
C ALA A 121 19.52 -4.20 -6.37
N GLY A 122 19.89 -2.93 -6.55
CA GLY A 122 21.29 -2.52 -6.74
C GLY A 122 22.17 -2.75 -5.52
N ALA A 123 21.62 -2.64 -4.31
CA ALA A 123 22.36 -2.78 -3.06
C ALA A 123 22.25 -4.20 -2.44
N ASN A 124 21.10 -4.85 -2.58
CA ASN A 124 20.79 -6.18 -2.05
C ASN A 124 19.69 -6.86 -2.88
N SER A 125 20.10 -7.52 -3.96
CA SER A 125 19.17 -8.18 -4.89
C SER A 125 18.38 -9.33 -4.24
N SER A 126 18.92 -9.96 -3.21
CA SER A 126 18.21 -11.02 -2.47
C SER A 126 17.05 -10.44 -1.68
N LEU A 127 17.23 -9.30 -1.03
CA LEU A 127 16.18 -8.60 -0.29
C LEU A 127 15.08 -8.11 -1.25
N ASP A 128 15.46 -7.49 -2.38
CA ASP A 128 14.50 -7.07 -3.41
C ASP A 128 13.64 -8.25 -3.91
N THR A 129 14.29 -9.38 -4.21
CA THR A 129 13.59 -10.61 -4.62
C THR A 129 12.65 -11.12 -3.53
N LYS A 130 13.07 -11.11 -2.27
CA LYS A 130 12.24 -11.51 -1.12
C LYS A 130 10.98 -10.65 -1.02
N ILE A 131 11.11 -9.33 -1.14
CA ILE A 131 9.98 -8.39 -1.07
C ILE A 131 9.00 -8.62 -2.23
N LYS A 132 9.50 -8.72 -3.46
CA LYS A 132 8.67 -9.00 -4.65
C LYS A 132 7.88 -10.28 -4.50
N ASN A 133 8.54 -11.35 -4.05
CA ASN A 133 7.90 -12.65 -3.84
C ASN A 133 6.82 -12.59 -2.74
N ALA A 134 7.07 -11.84 -1.66
CA ALA A 134 6.10 -11.68 -0.57
C ALA A 134 4.86 -10.90 -1.04
N ILE A 135 5.04 -9.82 -1.81
CA ILE A 135 3.93 -9.06 -2.42
C ILE A 135 3.09 -9.98 -3.34
N GLN A 136 3.75 -10.73 -4.22
CA GLN A 136 3.06 -11.64 -5.13
C GLN A 136 2.35 -12.78 -4.38
N LYS A 137 2.99 -13.34 -3.35
CA LYS A 137 2.41 -14.39 -2.50
C LYS A 137 1.16 -13.90 -1.79
N ALA A 138 1.19 -12.72 -1.17
CA ALA A 138 0.04 -12.15 -0.48
C ALA A 138 -1.12 -11.89 -1.44
N ALA A 139 -0.87 -11.23 -2.58
CA ALA A 139 -1.89 -10.99 -3.59
C ALA A 139 -2.50 -12.30 -4.11
N LYS A 140 -1.66 -13.30 -4.41
CA LYS A 140 -2.14 -14.59 -4.89
C LYS A 140 -2.94 -15.35 -3.83
N ALA A 141 -2.49 -15.38 -2.59
CA ALA A 141 -3.20 -16.07 -1.51
C ALA A 141 -4.61 -15.48 -1.30
N ILE A 142 -4.76 -14.15 -1.41
CA ILE A 142 -6.07 -13.50 -1.37
C ILE A 142 -6.93 -13.90 -2.58
N GLN A 143 -6.35 -13.94 -3.78
CA GLN A 143 -7.05 -14.35 -5.00
C GLN A 143 -7.47 -15.83 -4.98
N ASP A 144 -6.78 -16.67 -4.23
CA ASP A 144 -7.11 -18.08 -4.09
C ASP A 144 -8.31 -18.33 -3.16
N ILE A 145 -8.70 -17.33 -2.33
CA ILE A 145 -9.94 -17.44 -1.54
C ILE A 145 -11.14 -17.60 -2.47
N PRO A 146 -11.99 -18.63 -2.29
CA PRO A 146 -13.16 -18.80 -3.13
C PRO A 146 -14.13 -17.61 -3.03
N GLN A 147 -14.81 -17.28 -4.14
CA GLN A 147 -15.78 -16.19 -4.16
C GLN A 147 -17.20 -16.67 -3.91
N PRO A 148 -18.05 -15.83 -3.29
CA PRO A 148 -17.68 -14.59 -2.61
C PRO A 148 -17.02 -14.88 -1.24
N PHE A 149 -16.07 -14.06 -0.81
CA PHE A 149 -15.32 -14.26 0.44
C PHE A 149 -16.25 -14.50 1.64
N ARG A 150 -17.33 -13.73 1.75
CA ARG A 150 -18.29 -13.87 2.85
C ARG A 150 -18.88 -15.28 3.03
N ASN A 151 -18.89 -16.10 1.98
CA ASN A 151 -19.39 -17.48 2.03
C ASN A 151 -18.26 -18.50 2.29
N HIS A 152 -17.01 -18.03 2.30
CA HIS A 152 -15.80 -18.85 2.41
C HIS A 152 -14.86 -18.40 3.51
N ILE A 153 -15.38 -17.62 4.49
CA ILE A 153 -14.61 -17.11 5.64
C ILE A 153 -13.78 -18.21 6.32
N PRO A 154 -14.30 -19.43 6.60
CA PRO A 154 -13.53 -20.47 7.29
C PRO A 154 -12.61 -21.31 6.39
N SER A 155 -12.39 -20.91 5.15
CA SER A 155 -11.58 -21.71 4.23
C SER A 155 -10.09 -21.73 4.62
N ASN A 156 -9.36 -22.75 4.18
CA ASN A 156 -7.92 -22.83 4.36
C ASN A 156 -7.18 -21.70 3.62
N GLU A 157 -7.73 -21.28 2.48
CA GLU A 157 -7.22 -20.18 1.69
C GLU A 157 -7.32 -18.85 2.42
N THR A 158 -8.36 -18.66 3.26
CA THR A 158 -8.49 -17.49 4.14
C THR A 158 -7.33 -17.44 5.14
N VAL A 159 -7.01 -18.56 5.78
CA VAL A 159 -5.87 -18.65 6.70
C VAL A 159 -4.55 -18.38 5.97
N ALA A 160 -4.37 -19.01 4.80
CA ALA A 160 -3.16 -18.80 3.99
C ALA A 160 -2.98 -17.33 3.56
N ALA A 161 -4.08 -16.62 3.27
CA ALA A 161 -4.03 -15.19 2.95
C ALA A 161 -3.64 -14.33 4.16
N MET A 162 -4.17 -14.63 5.36
CA MET A 162 -3.78 -13.96 6.60
C MET A 162 -2.27 -14.16 6.88
N ASP A 163 -1.78 -15.38 6.77
CA ASP A 163 -0.36 -15.72 6.99
C ASP A 163 0.55 -15.00 5.97
N ALA A 164 0.16 -14.96 4.70
CA ALA A 164 0.92 -14.28 3.66
C ALA A 164 0.97 -12.76 3.86
N CYS A 165 -0.11 -12.14 4.33
CA CYS A 165 -0.13 -10.73 4.69
C CYS A 165 0.78 -10.43 5.89
N ALA A 166 0.75 -11.28 6.92
CA ALA A 166 1.62 -11.15 8.09
C ALA A 166 3.11 -11.31 7.73
N GLU A 167 3.44 -12.24 6.83
CA GLU A 167 4.80 -12.38 6.30
C GLU A 167 5.24 -11.13 5.54
N LEU A 168 4.39 -10.58 4.67
CA LEU A 168 4.69 -9.35 3.94
C LEU A 168 4.90 -8.17 4.90
N GLU A 169 4.03 -7.98 5.89
CA GLU A 169 4.20 -6.95 6.92
C GLU A 169 5.56 -7.08 7.62
N SER A 170 5.90 -8.30 8.07
CA SER A 170 7.16 -8.58 8.76
C SER A 170 8.38 -8.23 7.90
N ILE A 171 8.37 -8.61 6.62
CA ILE A 171 9.47 -8.30 5.68
C ILE A 171 9.60 -6.78 5.48
N LEU A 172 8.50 -6.06 5.34
CA LEU A 172 8.54 -4.61 5.18
C LEU A 172 9.06 -3.91 6.44
N LYS A 173 8.59 -4.28 7.63
CA LYS A 173 8.98 -3.66 8.90
C LYS A 173 10.39 -4.04 9.35
N ASN A 174 10.72 -5.34 9.31
CA ASN A 174 11.92 -5.87 9.95
C ASN A 174 13.09 -5.95 8.99
N ASP A 175 12.86 -6.33 7.73
CA ASP A 175 13.96 -6.49 6.78
C ASP A 175 14.19 -5.19 5.98
N LEU A 176 13.16 -4.68 5.27
CA LEU A 176 13.32 -3.52 4.39
C LEU A 176 13.61 -2.24 5.17
N LYS A 177 12.76 -1.90 6.15
CA LYS A 177 12.94 -0.66 6.94
C LYS A 177 14.27 -0.66 7.66
N SER A 178 14.64 -1.78 8.32
CA SER A 178 15.91 -1.89 9.01
C SER A 178 17.11 -1.81 8.06
N TYR A 179 16.99 -2.40 6.86
CA TYR A 179 18.05 -2.33 5.86
C TYR A 179 18.28 -0.87 5.38
N ILE A 180 17.23 -0.13 5.12
CA ILE A 180 17.32 1.28 4.72
C ILE A 180 17.91 2.11 5.86
N ALA A 181 17.40 1.97 7.08
CA ALA A 181 17.83 2.75 8.25
C ALA A 181 19.31 2.51 8.60
N ASN A 182 19.80 1.28 8.47
CA ASN A 182 21.17 0.90 8.79
C ASN A 182 22.21 1.32 7.74
N ASN A 183 21.78 1.96 6.63
CA ASN A 183 22.66 2.55 5.61
C ASN A 183 23.70 1.58 5.02
N SER A 184 23.33 0.34 4.82
CA SER A 184 24.27 -0.73 4.49
C SER A 184 25.09 -0.51 3.20
N ASN A 185 24.71 0.44 2.31
CA ASN A 185 25.42 0.75 1.07
C ASN A 185 25.20 2.22 0.63
N ASN A 186 25.11 3.15 1.57
CA ASN A 186 24.80 4.56 1.30
C ASN A 186 23.50 4.80 0.52
N ILE A 187 22.53 3.87 0.64
CA ILE A 187 21.26 3.98 -0.06
C ILE A 187 20.28 4.94 0.59
N ASN A 188 20.52 5.38 1.81
CA ASN A 188 19.65 6.27 2.58
C ASN A 188 20.01 7.76 2.45
N THR A 189 20.81 8.13 1.47
CA THR A 189 21.14 9.53 1.20
C THR A 189 20.08 10.21 0.35
N ASP A 190 19.93 11.52 0.50
CA ASP A 190 19.02 12.30 -0.33
C ASP A 190 19.33 12.17 -1.83
N ALA A 191 20.61 12.07 -2.22
CA ALA A 191 20.98 11.85 -3.61
C ALA A 191 20.40 10.58 -4.22
N VAL A 192 20.25 9.52 -3.43
CA VAL A 192 19.67 8.23 -3.85
C VAL A 192 18.14 8.24 -3.71
N LEU A 193 17.60 8.82 -2.64
CA LEU A 193 16.19 8.68 -2.31
C LEU A 193 15.30 9.80 -2.88
N ASN A 194 15.82 10.98 -3.21
CA ASN A 194 15.03 12.04 -3.85
C ASN A 194 14.35 11.60 -5.16
N PRO A 195 15.03 10.89 -6.07
CA PRO A 195 14.37 10.34 -7.25
C PRO A 195 13.23 9.37 -6.91
N VAL A 196 13.40 8.55 -5.85
CA VAL A 196 12.38 7.59 -5.40
C VAL A 196 11.15 8.33 -4.87
N VAL A 197 11.34 9.32 -4.00
CA VAL A 197 10.25 10.13 -3.43
C VAL A 197 9.50 10.87 -4.55
N THR A 198 10.23 11.50 -5.48
CA THR A 198 9.63 12.20 -6.63
C THR A 198 8.83 11.23 -7.50
N GLN A 199 9.41 10.08 -7.85
CA GLN A 199 8.73 9.06 -8.66
C GLN A 199 7.46 8.54 -7.98
N TYR A 200 7.51 8.24 -6.69
CA TYR A 200 6.34 7.81 -5.94
C TYR A 200 5.21 8.83 -5.98
N VAL A 201 5.52 10.10 -5.72
CA VAL A 201 4.51 11.17 -5.75
C VAL A 201 3.92 11.36 -7.14
N ASP A 202 4.78 11.51 -8.16
CA ASP A 202 4.35 11.93 -9.50
C ASP A 202 3.74 10.79 -10.32
N ALA A 203 4.17 9.55 -10.13
CA ALA A 203 3.70 8.41 -10.91
C ALA A 203 2.76 7.47 -10.16
N VAL A 204 2.66 7.55 -8.83
CA VAL A 204 1.76 6.70 -8.05
C VAL A 204 0.69 7.52 -7.35
N VAL A 205 1.06 8.44 -6.46
CA VAL A 205 0.10 9.12 -5.58
C VAL A 205 -0.82 10.06 -6.35
N VAL A 206 -0.25 11.04 -7.04
CA VAL A 206 -1.04 12.07 -7.75
C VAL A 206 -1.93 11.45 -8.83
N PRO A 207 -1.45 10.51 -9.68
CA PRO A 207 -2.31 9.84 -10.66
C PRO A 207 -3.42 8.99 -10.03
N THR A 208 -3.17 8.35 -8.87
CA THR A 208 -4.19 7.58 -8.15
C THR A 208 -5.34 8.48 -7.71
N TYR A 209 -5.05 9.61 -7.07
CA TYR A 209 -6.10 10.54 -6.63
C TYR A 209 -6.76 11.28 -7.77
N LYS A 210 -6.04 11.57 -8.86
CA LYS A 210 -6.61 12.09 -10.10
C LYS A 210 -7.65 11.11 -10.67
N SER A 211 -7.29 9.84 -10.81
CA SER A 211 -8.20 8.80 -11.31
C SER A 211 -9.42 8.64 -10.40
N LEU A 212 -9.24 8.67 -9.08
CA LEU A 212 -10.34 8.61 -8.12
C LEU A 212 -11.32 9.79 -8.33
N LYS A 213 -10.79 11.01 -8.46
CA LYS A 213 -11.60 12.20 -8.72
C LYS A 213 -12.36 12.07 -10.04
N GLU A 214 -11.68 11.72 -11.14
CA GLU A 214 -12.29 11.61 -12.48
C GLU A 214 -13.40 10.57 -12.52
N LYS A 215 -13.21 9.40 -11.88
CA LYS A 215 -14.25 8.36 -11.78
C LYS A 215 -15.48 8.86 -11.02
N ASN A 216 -15.29 9.61 -9.92
CA ASN A 216 -16.39 10.17 -9.16
C ASN A 216 -17.07 11.33 -9.89
N ASP A 217 -16.33 12.13 -10.69
CA ASP A 217 -16.93 13.18 -11.55
C ASP A 217 -17.83 12.57 -12.63
N ALA A 218 -17.47 11.40 -13.16
CA ALA A 218 -18.24 10.71 -14.20
C ALA A 218 -19.53 10.04 -13.66
N LEU A 219 -19.63 9.78 -12.35
CA LEU A 219 -20.79 9.16 -11.72
C LEU A 219 -21.91 10.15 -11.35
N TYR A 220 -21.63 11.46 -11.34
CA TYR A 220 -22.50 12.55 -10.87
C TYR A 220 -22.47 13.75 -11.83
#